data_dce1245c1412d7352271ec3e566a231f
#
_entry.id   dce1245c1412d7352271ec3e566a231f
#
_cell.length_a   1.000
_cell.length_b   1.000
_cell.length_c   1.000
_cell.angle_alpha   90.00
_cell.angle_beta   90.00
_cell.angle_gamma   90.00
#
_symmetry.space_group_name_H-M   'P 1'
#
loop_
_entity.id
_entity.type
_entity.pdbx_description
1 polymer ?
#
loop_
_entity_poly.entity_id
_entity_poly.type
_entity_poly.pdbx_seq_one_letter_code
_entity_poly.pdbx_strand_id
1 'polypeptide(L)'
;MKRRVVVTGVGAVTPLGNNVETTWKHIKEGISGIGPLTRLNADDYPAKVAAEVKDFEVGKYMERKEARKMDRFTQYAVAAAKMAVEDAELAITDENAERVGVWIGSGIGGMETFEAQYETFLNRGYRRVSPFFVPMMIPDMAAGQVSIYLGAKGVNSCTVTACATGTNSIGDAFKVIQRGDADVMVTGGTEAPITKMSVAGFCANTALSTNPDPATASRPFDANRDGFIIGEGAGIVVLEDLEHALARGAHIYAEIVGYGSTGDAHHITAPAPGGEGGARAMKIAIEDGGLKPEDIDYINAHGTSTPYNDKYETMAIKEVFGEHAYDLAVSSTKSMTGHLLGAAGGIEAIFTVLAIEEGILPPTINIETPDPECDLDYVSTGARGKEIRAALSNSLGFGGHNATLAFKKFEQ
;
A
#
# COMPACT_ATOMS: atom_id res chain seq x y z
N MET A 1 -28.72 -2.03 -10.12
CA MET A 1 -27.88 -2.60 -9.05
C MET A 1 -26.45 -2.15 -9.29
N LYS A 2 -25.66 -1.90 -8.25
CA LYS A 2 -24.21 -1.68 -8.40
C LYS A 2 -23.57 -3.00 -8.88
N ARG A 3 -22.55 -2.94 -9.75
CA ARG A 3 -21.77 -4.12 -10.14
C ARG A 3 -21.00 -4.67 -8.93
N ARG A 4 -20.91 -5.98 -8.81
CA ARG A 4 -20.00 -6.62 -7.85
C ARG A 4 -18.59 -6.61 -8.42
N VAL A 5 -17.59 -6.43 -7.56
CA VAL A 5 -16.19 -6.29 -7.98
C VAL A 5 -15.33 -7.25 -7.17
N VAL A 6 -14.48 -7.98 -7.87
CA VAL A 6 -13.62 -9.00 -7.29
C VAL A 6 -12.14 -8.73 -7.56
N VAL A 7 -11.27 -9.27 -6.72
CA VAL A 7 -9.82 -9.26 -6.92
C VAL A 7 -9.45 -10.58 -7.61
N THR A 8 -8.89 -10.48 -8.81
CA THR A 8 -8.54 -11.65 -9.63
C THR A 8 -7.04 -11.82 -9.85
N GLY A 9 -6.23 -10.82 -9.51
CA GLY A 9 -4.78 -10.92 -9.62
C GLY A 9 -4.06 -9.99 -8.67
N VAL A 10 -2.86 -10.40 -8.28
CA VAL A 10 -2.00 -9.70 -7.32
C VAL A 10 -0.54 -9.68 -7.78
N GLY A 11 0.14 -8.56 -7.57
CA GLY A 11 1.56 -8.43 -7.93
C GLY A 11 2.28 -7.48 -6.99
N ALA A 12 3.48 -7.84 -6.53
CA ALA A 12 4.20 -7.06 -5.54
C ALA A 12 5.71 -7.04 -5.77
N VAL A 13 6.30 -5.91 -5.45
CA VAL A 13 7.75 -5.71 -5.25
C VAL A 13 7.90 -5.09 -3.87
N THR A 14 8.62 -5.75 -2.96
CA THR A 14 8.69 -5.35 -1.56
C THR A 14 10.09 -5.58 -0.98
N PRO A 15 10.42 -5.03 0.19
CA PRO A 15 11.66 -5.35 0.91
C PRO A 15 11.79 -6.83 1.30
N LEU A 16 10.66 -7.56 1.31
CA LEU A 16 10.60 -8.99 1.64
C LEU A 16 10.76 -9.91 0.43
N GLY A 17 10.54 -9.39 -0.78
CA GLY A 17 10.66 -10.18 -2.02
C GLY A 17 10.14 -9.42 -3.24
N ASN A 18 10.58 -9.87 -4.41
CA ASN A 18 10.20 -9.27 -5.70
C ASN A 18 9.05 -10.02 -6.38
N ASN A 19 8.22 -10.71 -5.61
CA ASN A 19 6.97 -11.36 -6.01
C ASN A 19 6.08 -11.60 -4.79
N VAL A 20 4.80 -11.90 -5.03
CA VAL A 20 3.80 -12.09 -3.97
C VAL A 20 4.09 -13.34 -3.14
N GLU A 21 4.44 -14.47 -3.78
CA GLU A 21 4.69 -15.76 -3.11
C GLU A 21 5.78 -15.63 -2.02
N THR A 22 6.93 -15.09 -2.39
CA THR A 22 8.05 -14.89 -1.46
C THR A 22 7.68 -13.89 -0.37
N THR A 23 7.05 -12.78 -0.75
CA THR A 23 6.62 -11.73 0.19
C THR A 23 5.64 -12.29 1.22
N TRP A 24 4.59 -12.97 0.78
CA TRP A 24 3.56 -13.53 1.66
C TRP A 24 4.10 -14.64 2.58
N LYS A 25 5.00 -15.49 2.04
CA LYS A 25 5.71 -16.46 2.87
C LYS A 25 6.45 -15.80 4.01
N HIS A 26 7.25 -14.77 3.74
CA HIS A 26 8.02 -14.04 4.74
C HIS A 26 7.08 -13.32 5.75
N ILE A 27 5.97 -12.76 5.30
CA ILE A 27 4.94 -12.17 6.18
C ILE A 27 4.42 -13.22 7.18
N LYS A 28 4.04 -14.42 6.70
CA LYS A 28 3.54 -15.50 7.58
C LYS A 28 4.62 -15.99 8.57
N GLU A 29 5.87 -15.98 8.17
CA GLU A 29 7.00 -16.38 9.01
C GLU A 29 7.48 -15.29 9.98
N GLY A 30 6.91 -14.07 9.91
CA GLY A 30 7.33 -12.94 10.74
C GLY A 30 8.74 -12.41 10.41
N ILE A 31 9.18 -12.59 9.16
CA ILE A 31 10.51 -12.13 8.72
C ILE A 31 10.45 -10.64 8.39
N SER A 32 11.43 -9.88 8.92
CA SER A 32 11.58 -8.45 8.62
C SER A 32 12.39 -8.19 7.36
N GLY A 33 11.92 -7.30 6.50
CA GLY A 33 12.65 -6.76 5.35
C GLY A 33 13.51 -5.53 5.68
N ILE A 34 13.41 -5.03 6.92
CA ILE A 34 14.16 -3.87 7.40
C ILE A 34 15.64 -4.23 7.55
N GLY A 35 16.51 -3.32 7.16
CA GLY A 35 17.95 -3.47 7.25
C GLY A 35 18.63 -2.12 7.43
N PRO A 36 19.97 -2.10 7.51
CA PRO A 36 20.73 -0.85 7.49
C PRO A 36 20.38 -0.02 6.24
N LEU A 37 20.32 1.30 6.39
CA LEU A 37 20.19 2.22 5.25
C LEU A 37 21.46 2.15 4.41
N THR A 38 21.38 1.58 3.20
CA THR A 38 22.56 1.33 2.34
C THR A 38 22.59 2.20 1.08
N ARG A 39 21.45 2.74 0.64
CA ARG A 39 21.37 3.61 -0.55
C ARG A 39 21.97 4.99 -0.33
N LEU A 40 22.09 5.42 0.91
CA LEU A 40 22.60 6.72 1.33
C LEU A 40 23.72 6.52 2.37
N ASN A 41 24.52 7.56 2.59
CA ASN A 41 25.44 7.55 3.73
C ASN A 41 24.61 7.72 5.02
N ALA A 42 24.41 6.66 5.77
CA ALA A 42 23.60 6.65 6.98
C ALA A 42 24.14 7.61 8.07
N ASP A 43 25.43 7.97 8.03
CA ASP A 43 26.01 8.88 9.03
C ASP A 43 25.46 10.31 8.92
N ASP A 44 24.94 10.68 7.76
CA ASP A 44 24.36 12.00 7.52
C ASP A 44 22.95 12.18 8.12
N TYR A 45 22.33 11.10 8.64
CA TYR A 45 20.94 11.10 9.10
C TYR A 45 20.78 10.52 10.50
N PRO A 46 19.82 10.98 11.31
CA PRO A 46 19.47 10.31 12.57
C PRO A 46 18.86 8.91 12.35
N ALA A 47 18.06 8.71 11.29
CA ALA A 47 17.57 7.39 10.90
C ALA A 47 18.68 6.54 10.28
N LYS A 48 18.89 5.33 10.80
CA LYS A 48 19.98 4.42 10.41
C LYS A 48 19.51 3.21 9.61
N VAL A 49 18.22 2.95 9.59
CA VAL A 49 17.60 1.77 8.99
C VAL A 49 16.53 2.15 7.99
N ALA A 50 16.30 1.28 7.02
CA ALA A 50 15.28 1.42 5.97
C ALA A 50 14.81 0.03 5.51
N ALA A 51 13.66 0.00 4.85
CA ALA A 51 13.14 -1.18 4.20
C ALA A 51 13.36 -1.06 2.68
N GLU A 52 14.56 -1.41 2.23
CA GLU A 52 14.99 -1.31 0.83
C GLU A 52 14.59 -2.55 0.04
N VAL A 53 14.15 -2.36 -1.20
CA VAL A 53 13.97 -3.46 -2.16
C VAL A 53 15.34 -3.99 -2.57
N LYS A 54 15.54 -5.31 -2.41
CA LYS A 54 16.80 -6.02 -2.69
C LYS A 54 16.69 -6.80 -3.99
N ASP A 55 17.81 -6.93 -4.71
CA ASP A 55 17.96 -7.81 -5.87
C ASP A 55 16.90 -7.61 -6.97
N PHE A 56 16.41 -6.38 -7.14
CA PHE A 56 15.45 -6.08 -8.19
C PHE A 56 16.12 -6.04 -9.57
N GLU A 57 15.81 -7.03 -10.39
CA GLU A 57 16.32 -7.16 -11.75
C GLU A 57 15.32 -6.59 -12.77
N VAL A 58 15.45 -5.30 -13.07
CA VAL A 58 14.55 -4.61 -14.02
C VAL A 58 14.43 -5.29 -15.37
N GLY A 59 15.50 -5.96 -15.83
CA GLY A 59 15.54 -6.66 -17.12
C GLY A 59 14.60 -7.86 -17.24
N LYS A 60 14.05 -8.36 -16.12
CA LYS A 60 13.01 -9.41 -16.12
C LYS A 60 11.65 -8.87 -16.56
N TYR A 61 11.40 -7.58 -16.38
CA TYR A 61 10.09 -6.97 -16.58
C TYR A 61 10.03 -6.03 -17.77
N MET A 62 11.15 -5.38 -18.12
CA MET A 62 11.21 -4.41 -19.20
C MET A 62 12.60 -4.31 -19.80
N GLU A 63 12.69 -3.81 -21.04
CA GLU A 63 13.96 -3.54 -21.65
C GLU A 63 14.75 -2.46 -20.90
N ARG A 64 16.05 -2.67 -20.70
CA ARG A 64 16.92 -1.72 -19.98
C ARG A 64 16.91 -0.30 -20.58
N LYS A 65 16.72 -0.19 -21.90
CA LYS A 65 16.62 1.10 -22.59
C LYS A 65 15.39 1.89 -22.16
N GLU A 66 14.25 1.20 -22.01
CA GLU A 66 12.99 1.83 -21.56
C GLU A 66 13.03 2.12 -20.06
N ALA A 67 13.60 1.22 -19.26
CA ALA A 67 13.79 1.45 -17.81
C ALA A 67 14.58 2.73 -17.50
N ARG A 68 15.55 3.13 -18.35
CA ARG A 68 16.31 4.37 -18.18
C ARG A 68 15.48 5.65 -18.37
N LYS A 69 14.28 5.55 -18.90
CA LYS A 69 13.33 6.65 -19.06
C LYS A 69 12.28 6.70 -17.94
N MET A 70 12.45 5.88 -16.92
CA MET A 70 11.55 5.78 -15.77
C MET A 70 12.32 5.93 -14.48
N ASP A 71 11.76 6.66 -13.52
CA ASP A 71 12.22 6.62 -12.14
C ASP A 71 11.89 5.24 -11.55
N ARG A 72 12.52 4.92 -10.44
CA ARG A 72 12.43 3.61 -9.79
C ARG A 72 10.99 3.26 -9.36
N PHE A 73 10.22 4.23 -8.84
CA PHE A 73 8.82 3.98 -8.47
C PHE A 73 8.00 3.49 -9.67
N THR A 74 8.23 4.04 -10.86
CA THR A 74 7.57 3.60 -12.10
C THR A 74 8.03 2.21 -12.51
N GLN A 75 9.32 1.88 -12.35
CA GLN A 75 9.84 0.54 -12.65
C GLN A 75 9.19 -0.52 -11.75
N TYR A 76 9.02 -0.23 -10.46
CA TYR A 76 8.32 -1.11 -9.52
C TYR A 76 6.85 -1.30 -9.90
N ALA A 77 6.16 -0.20 -10.27
CA ALA A 77 4.78 -0.26 -10.70
C ALA A 77 4.58 -1.15 -11.95
N VAL A 78 5.43 -0.99 -12.98
CA VAL A 78 5.37 -1.82 -14.20
C VAL A 78 5.63 -3.28 -13.88
N ALA A 79 6.62 -3.58 -13.04
CA ALA A 79 6.94 -4.95 -12.63
C ALA A 79 5.77 -5.60 -11.88
N ALA A 80 5.23 -4.92 -10.86
CA ALA A 80 4.11 -5.42 -10.06
C ALA A 80 2.83 -5.55 -10.90
N ALA A 81 2.55 -4.60 -11.81
CA ALA A 81 1.38 -4.67 -12.69
C ALA A 81 1.45 -5.84 -13.67
N LYS A 82 2.63 -6.12 -14.24
CA LYS A 82 2.82 -7.31 -15.10
C LYS A 82 2.59 -8.60 -14.34
N MET A 83 3.12 -8.71 -13.12
CA MET A 83 2.87 -9.86 -12.26
C MET A 83 1.39 -10.02 -11.93
N ALA A 84 0.68 -8.92 -11.60
CA ALA A 84 -0.74 -8.97 -11.27
C ALA A 84 -1.61 -9.40 -12.46
N VAL A 85 -1.30 -8.93 -13.67
CA VAL A 85 -2.01 -9.32 -14.91
C VAL A 85 -1.72 -10.76 -15.29
N GLU A 86 -0.47 -11.22 -15.10
CA GLU A 86 -0.08 -12.61 -15.31
C GLU A 86 -0.78 -13.53 -14.31
N ASP A 87 -0.80 -13.19 -13.04
CA ASP A 87 -1.49 -13.92 -11.97
C ASP A 87 -3.00 -14.00 -12.22
N ALA A 88 -3.61 -12.92 -12.71
CA ALA A 88 -5.00 -12.89 -13.13
C ALA A 88 -5.29 -13.75 -14.38
N GLU A 89 -4.28 -14.27 -15.08
CA GLU A 89 -4.42 -14.88 -16.40
C GLU A 89 -5.24 -14.00 -17.38
N LEU A 90 -5.07 -12.68 -17.28
CA LEU A 90 -5.84 -11.71 -18.05
C LEU A 90 -5.13 -11.38 -19.37
N ALA A 91 -5.78 -11.70 -20.50
CA ALA A 91 -5.34 -11.25 -21.81
C ALA A 91 -5.95 -9.90 -22.15
N ILE A 92 -5.11 -8.87 -22.35
CA ILE A 92 -5.54 -7.57 -22.86
C ILE A 92 -5.32 -7.56 -24.37
N THR A 93 -6.39 -7.40 -25.13
CA THR A 93 -6.44 -7.44 -26.60
C THR A 93 -7.08 -6.18 -27.17
N ASP A 94 -7.02 -5.98 -28.47
CA ASP A 94 -7.70 -4.84 -29.11
C ASP A 94 -9.22 -4.81 -28.86
N GLU A 95 -9.83 -5.98 -28.56
CA GLU A 95 -11.27 -6.10 -28.34
C GLU A 95 -11.70 -5.61 -26.95
N ASN A 96 -10.83 -5.77 -25.91
CA ASN A 96 -11.17 -5.41 -24.55
C ASN A 96 -10.35 -4.23 -23.98
N ALA A 97 -9.32 -3.78 -24.69
CA ALA A 97 -8.37 -2.77 -24.20
C ALA A 97 -9.07 -1.48 -23.70
N GLU A 98 -10.14 -1.04 -24.38
CA GLU A 98 -10.90 0.17 -23.99
C GLU A 98 -11.71 -0.02 -22.70
N ARG A 99 -11.91 -1.27 -22.25
CA ARG A 99 -12.60 -1.62 -21.00
C ARG A 99 -11.66 -1.98 -19.87
N VAL A 100 -10.32 -1.98 -20.11
CA VAL A 100 -9.29 -2.21 -19.12
C VAL A 100 -8.64 -0.88 -18.78
N GLY A 101 -8.83 -0.42 -17.55
CA GLY A 101 -8.24 0.82 -17.04
C GLY A 101 -7.03 0.60 -16.14
N VAL A 102 -6.31 1.69 -15.85
CA VAL A 102 -5.16 1.71 -14.94
C VAL A 102 -5.30 2.89 -13.98
N TRP A 103 -5.23 2.62 -12.68
CA TRP A 103 -5.28 3.65 -11.64
C TRP A 103 -4.26 3.38 -10.56
N ILE A 104 -3.05 3.92 -10.69
CA ILE A 104 -1.94 3.66 -9.79
C ILE A 104 -1.42 4.98 -9.25
N GLY A 105 -1.32 5.07 -7.91
CA GLY A 105 -0.85 6.25 -7.22
C GLY A 105 0.59 6.13 -6.72
N SER A 106 1.21 7.29 -6.50
CA SER A 106 2.47 7.45 -5.78
C SER A 106 2.39 8.72 -4.93
N GLY A 107 2.84 8.66 -3.69
CA GLY A 107 2.75 9.79 -2.77
C GLY A 107 3.75 10.90 -3.08
N ILE A 108 4.94 10.56 -3.58
CA ILE A 108 6.05 11.50 -3.82
C ILE A 108 6.42 11.56 -5.31
N GLY A 109 6.31 10.44 -6.03
CA GLY A 109 6.79 10.34 -7.41
C GLY A 109 8.31 10.22 -7.52
N GLY A 110 8.90 10.71 -8.63
CA GLY A 110 10.29 10.52 -9.02
C GLY A 110 11.28 11.43 -8.31
N MET A 111 11.42 11.32 -6.99
CA MET A 111 12.33 12.16 -6.21
C MET A 111 13.80 11.89 -6.54
N GLU A 112 14.20 10.63 -6.79
CA GLU A 112 15.56 10.30 -7.21
C GLU A 112 15.92 11.01 -8.51
N THR A 113 15.03 10.99 -9.48
CA THR A 113 15.17 11.72 -10.74
C THR A 113 15.25 13.23 -10.51
N PHE A 114 14.40 13.78 -9.64
CA PHE A 114 14.43 15.21 -9.32
C PHE A 114 15.78 15.63 -8.76
N GLU A 115 16.28 14.93 -7.75
CA GLU A 115 17.59 15.24 -7.13
C GLU A 115 18.74 15.18 -8.16
N ALA A 116 18.80 14.11 -8.95
CA ALA A 116 19.84 13.92 -9.95
C ALA A 116 19.82 14.98 -11.07
N GLN A 117 18.63 15.38 -11.52
CA GLN A 117 18.48 16.38 -12.56
C GLN A 117 18.67 17.80 -12.04
N TYR A 118 18.32 18.08 -10.78
CA TYR A 118 18.61 19.35 -10.14
C TYR A 118 20.12 19.54 -9.95
N GLU A 119 20.84 18.53 -9.51
CA GLU A 119 22.31 18.56 -9.44
C GLU A 119 22.94 18.77 -10.84
N THR A 120 22.40 18.11 -11.85
CA THR A 120 22.84 18.30 -13.25
C THR A 120 22.59 19.74 -13.70
N PHE A 121 21.45 20.34 -13.40
CA PHE A 121 21.12 21.72 -13.73
C PHE A 121 22.08 22.70 -13.07
N LEU A 122 22.35 22.54 -11.78
CA LEU A 122 23.28 23.43 -11.05
C LEU A 122 24.71 23.37 -11.62
N ASN A 123 25.19 22.17 -11.93
CA ASN A 123 26.59 21.97 -12.35
C ASN A 123 26.83 22.19 -13.86
N ARG A 124 25.80 21.99 -14.71
CA ARG A 124 25.96 21.92 -16.17
C ARG A 124 24.95 22.76 -16.96
N GLY A 125 23.98 23.41 -16.27
CA GLY A 125 22.95 24.25 -16.88
C GLY A 125 21.82 23.45 -17.56
N TYR A 126 20.73 24.15 -17.94
CA TYR A 126 19.48 23.56 -18.42
C TYR A 126 19.65 22.65 -19.66
N ARG A 127 20.64 22.92 -20.54
CA ARG A 127 20.85 22.12 -21.75
C ARG A 127 21.30 20.68 -21.47
N ARG A 128 21.68 20.36 -20.25
CA ARG A 128 22.11 19.02 -19.81
C ARG A 128 21.06 18.28 -19.01
N VAL A 129 19.97 18.95 -18.66
CA VAL A 129 18.80 18.28 -18.03
C VAL A 129 18.18 17.29 -19.02
N SER A 130 17.81 16.12 -18.54
CA SER A 130 17.20 15.06 -19.35
C SER A 130 15.88 15.55 -19.98
N PRO A 131 15.61 15.29 -21.26
CA PRO A 131 14.31 15.56 -21.86
C PRO A 131 13.18 14.69 -21.24
N PHE A 132 13.53 13.62 -20.53
CA PHE A 132 12.60 12.76 -19.80
C PHE A 132 12.38 13.19 -18.35
N PHE A 133 13.01 14.29 -17.89
CA PHE A 133 12.95 14.73 -16.50
C PHE A 133 11.50 14.84 -15.99
N VAL A 134 10.66 15.60 -16.68
CA VAL A 134 9.27 15.79 -16.25
C VAL A 134 8.49 14.49 -16.24
N PRO A 135 8.46 13.67 -17.33
CA PRO A 135 7.78 12.38 -17.31
C PRO A 135 8.32 11.40 -16.25
N MET A 136 9.61 11.44 -15.92
CA MET A 136 10.18 10.56 -14.89
C MET A 136 9.80 11.02 -13.47
N MET A 137 9.50 12.30 -13.28
CA MET A 137 9.27 12.88 -11.95
C MET A 137 7.81 12.80 -11.50
N ILE A 138 6.84 13.03 -12.41
CA ILE A 138 5.44 13.19 -12.03
C ILE A 138 4.79 11.85 -11.62
N PRO A 139 3.99 11.82 -10.53
CA PRO A 139 3.46 10.59 -9.95
C PRO A 139 2.54 9.78 -10.88
N ASP A 140 1.80 10.44 -11.78
CA ASP A 140 0.86 9.80 -12.72
C ASP A 140 1.55 8.92 -13.76
N MET A 141 2.86 9.07 -13.94
CA MET A 141 3.62 8.26 -14.89
C MET A 141 3.70 6.78 -14.52
N ALA A 142 3.47 6.39 -13.27
CA ALA A 142 3.28 4.99 -12.92
C ALA A 142 2.07 4.40 -13.68
N ALA A 143 0.91 5.06 -13.59
CA ALA A 143 -0.28 4.64 -14.33
C ALA A 143 -0.11 4.74 -15.85
N GLY A 144 0.50 5.85 -16.33
CA GLY A 144 0.76 6.06 -17.75
C GLY A 144 1.65 4.99 -18.37
N GLN A 145 2.78 4.66 -17.74
CA GLN A 145 3.70 3.63 -18.22
C GLN A 145 3.08 2.21 -18.14
N VAL A 146 2.39 1.88 -17.06
CA VAL A 146 1.67 0.60 -16.95
C VAL A 146 0.64 0.46 -18.06
N SER A 147 -0.15 1.49 -18.35
CA SER A 147 -1.09 1.50 -19.47
C SER A 147 -0.42 1.21 -20.83
N ILE A 148 0.72 1.85 -21.09
CA ILE A 148 1.51 1.63 -22.32
C ILE A 148 2.02 0.18 -22.39
N TYR A 149 2.57 -0.35 -21.29
CA TYR A 149 3.13 -1.70 -21.25
C TYR A 149 2.08 -2.81 -21.39
N LEU A 150 0.88 -2.58 -20.86
CA LEU A 150 -0.21 -3.54 -20.91
C LEU A 150 -1.11 -3.38 -22.16
N GLY A 151 -1.03 -2.24 -22.86
CA GLY A 151 -1.96 -1.92 -23.95
C GLY A 151 -3.36 -1.57 -23.46
N ALA A 152 -3.52 -1.21 -22.18
CA ALA A 152 -4.80 -0.84 -21.58
C ALA A 152 -5.20 0.58 -22.02
N LYS A 153 -6.38 0.74 -22.59
CA LYS A 153 -6.87 2.00 -23.21
C LYS A 153 -8.09 2.59 -22.49
N GLY A 154 -8.54 1.98 -21.39
CA GLY A 154 -9.64 2.46 -20.56
C GLY A 154 -9.26 3.67 -19.69
N VAL A 155 -9.99 3.87 -18.60
CA VAL A 155 -9.72 4.96 -17.64
C VAL A 155 -8.27 4.88 -17.15
N ASN A 156 -7.53 5.99 -17.26
CA ASN A 156 -6.15 6.10 -16.74
C ASN A 156 -6.06 7.29 -15.80
N SER A 157 -5.65 7.06 -14.54
CA SER A 157 -5.56 8.11 -13.52
C SER A 157 -4.56 7.77 -12.43
N CYS A 158 -4.31 8.74 -11.55
CA CYS A 158 -3.42 8.64 -10.42
C CYS A 158 -4.03 9.37 -9.22
N THR A 159 -4.01 8.75 -8.06
CA THR A 159 -4.34 9.40 -6.79
C THR A 159 -3.05 9.77 -6.06
N VAL A 160 -3.05 10.92 -5.38
CA VAL A 160 -1.95 11.38 -4.52
C VAL A 160 -2.54 11.85 -3.20
N THR A 161 -2.51 10.98 -2.19
CA THR A 161 -3.04 11.21 -0.83
C THR A 161 -2.06 10.74 0.24
N ALA A 162 -0.77 11.06 0.03
CA ALA A 162 0.32 10.66 0.92
C ALA A 162 0.28 9.14 1.22
N CYS A 163 0.28 8.75 2.50
CA CYS A 163 0.29 7.33 2.88
C CYS A 163 -1.01 6.58 2.55
N ALA A 164 -2.11 7.28 2.26
CA ALA A 164 -3.39 6.67 1.86
C ALA A 164 -3.51 6.45 0.33
N THR A 165 -2.51 6.85 -0.44
CA THR A 165 -2.52 6.84 -1.91
C THR A 165 -2.93 5.49 -2.51
N GLY A 166 -2.30 4.38 -2.11
CA GLY A 166 -2.60 3.06 -2.66
C GLY A 166 -4.03 2.60 -2.33
N THR A 167 -4.47 2.84 -1.11
CA THR A 167 -5.84 2.52 -0.65
C THR A 167 -6.88 3.34 -1.40
N ASN A 168 -6.67 4.66 -1.55
CA ASN A 168 -7.56 5.51 -2.35
C ASN A 168 -7.57 5.09 -3.82
N SER A 169 -6.40 4.76 -4.41
CA SER A 169 -6.32 4.30 -5.81
C SER A 169 -7.17 3.06 -6.06
N ILE A 170 -7.10 2.06 -5.15
CA ILE A 170 -7.91 0.85 -5.22
C ILE A 170 -9.40 1.18 -5.04
N GLY A 171 -9.73 2.03 -4.06
CA GLY A 171 -11.10 2.46 -3.80
C GLY A 171 -11.73 3.23 -4.97
N ASP A 172 -10.98 4.15 -5.58
CA ASP A 172 -11.44 4.91 -6.75
C ASP A 172 -11.62 3.99 -7.97
N ALA A 173 -10.69 3.05 -8.21
CA ALA A 173 -10.79 2.04 -9.26
C ALA A 173 -12.01 1.11 -9.05
N PHE A 174 -12.26 0.70 -7.80
CA PHE A 174 -13.46 -0.04 -7.43
C PHE A 174 -14.74 0.72 -7.84
N LYS A 175 -14.80 2.03 -7.56
CA LYS A 175 -15.95 2.86 -7.95
C LYS A 175 -16.09 3.02 -9.45
N VAL A 176 -14.99 3.03 -10.21
CA VAL A 176 -15.00 3.04 -11.69
C VAL A 176 -15.73 1.81 -12.24
N ILE A 177 -15.39 0.60 -11.73
CA ILE A 177 -16.07 -0.64 -12.15
C ILE A 177 -17.52 -0.65 -11.68
N GLN A 178 -17.81 -0.25 -10.43
CA GLN A 178 -19.18 -0.19 -9.92
C GLN A 178 -20.12 0.68 -10.77
N ARG A 179 -19.61 1.78 -11.37
CA ARG A 179 -20.35 2.66 -12.25
C ARG A 179 -20.49 2.10 -13.67
N GLY A 180 -19.70 1.09 -14.04
CA GLY A 180 -19.68 0.50 -15.37
C GLY A 180 -18.77 1.22 -16.37
N ASP A 181 -17.88 2.11 -15.91
CA ASP A 181 -16.96 2.86 -16.78
C ASP A 181 -15.81 1.95 -17.30
N ALA A 182 -15.47 0.90 -16.56
CA ALA A 182 -14.54 -0.16 -16.94
C ALA A 182 -15.07 -1.53 -16.50
N ASP A 183 -14.53 -2.61 -17.09
CA ASP A 183 -14.79 -3.99 -16.66
C ASP A 183 -13.62 -4.53 -15.83
N VAL A 184 -12.41 -4.00 -16.07
CA VAL A 184 -11.19 -4.35 -15.36
C VAL A 184 -10.40 -3.09 -15.01
N MET A 185 -9.82 -3.06 -13.81
CA MET A 185 -8.90 -2.01 -13.38
C MET A 185 -7.63 -2.62 -12.79
N VAL A 186 -6.47 -2.25 -13.34
CA VAL A 186 -5.15 -2.52 -12.75
C VAL A 186 -4.83 -1.36 -11.81
N THR A 187 -4.75 -1.61 -10.50
CA THR A 187 -4.74 -0.54 -9.51
C THR A 187 -3.89 -0.86 -8.28
N GLY A 188 -3.50 0.17 -7.57
CA GLY A 188 -2.69 0.06 -6.36
C GLY A 188 -1.78 1.26 -6.14
N GLY A 189 -0.63 1.02 -5.53
CA GLY A 189 0.34 2.07 -5.24
C GLY A 189 1.78 1.64 -5.43
N THR A 190 2.63 2.63 -5.65
CA THR A 190 4.08 2.47 -5.83
C THR A 190 4.84 3.61 -5.20
N GLU A 191 6.04 3.35 -4.68
CA GLU A 191 6.88 4.38 -4.08
C GLU A 191 8.36 3.97 -4.09
N ALA A 192 9.26 4.94 -4.34
CA ALA A 192 10.71 4.76 -4.20
C ALA A 192 11.33 5.97 -3.46
N PRO A 193 11.00 6.15 -2.16
CA PRO A 193 11.29 7.39 -1.45
C PRO A 193 12.65 7.40 -0.74
N ILE A 194 13.47 6.35 -0.87
CA ILE A 194 14.75 6.27 -0.15
C ILE A 194 15.81 7.08 -0.92
N THR A 195 15.68 8.40 -0.82
CA THR A 195 16.53 9.42 -1.48
C THR A 195 17.03 10.44 -0.45
N LYS A 196 18.04 11.23 -0.82
CA LYS A 196 18.67 12.19 0.11
C LYS A 196 17.64 13.17 0.69
N MET A 197 16.83 13.80 -0.15
CA MET A 197 15.88 14.82 0.28
C MET A 197 14.64 14.24 0.97
N SER A 198 14.15 13.08 0.53
CA SER A 198 13.02 12.43 1.20
C SER A 198 13.39 12.01 2.61
N VAL A 199 14.52 11.32 2.79
CA VAL A 199 14.99 10.91 4.13
C VAL A 199 15.27 12.13 5.01
N ALA A 200 15.96 13.18 4.46
CA ALA A 200 16.19 14.43 5.19
C ALA A 200 14.88 15.11 5.62
N GLY A 201 13.89 15.17 4.73
CA GLY A 201 12.58 15.77 5.03
C GLY A 201 11.83 15.04 6.14
N PHE A 202 11.77 13.69 6.09
CA PHE A 202 11.13 12.90 7.14
C PHE A 202 11.92 12.92 8.46
N CYS A 203 13.25 13.02 8.44
CA CYS A 203 14.05 13.26 9.64
C CYS A 203 13.78 14.66 10.22
N ALA A 204 13.69 15.69 9.38
CA ALA A 204 13.45 17.06 9.82
C ALA A 204 12.08 17.24 10.51
N ASN A 205 11.06 16.48 10.10
CA ASN A 205 9.76 16.47 10.76
C ASN A 205 9.64 15.42 11.88
N THR A 206 10.76 14.78 12.25
CA THR A 206 10.84 13.78 13.35
C THR A 206 9.88 12.58 13.20
N ALA A 207 9.56 12.19 11.96
CA ALA A 207 8.62 11.10 11.71
C ALA A 207 9.29 9.71 11.66
N LEU A 208 10.60 9.65 11.35
CA LEU A 208 11.35 8.40 11.28
C LEU A 208 11.85 7.96 12.66
N SER A 209 11.84 6.65 12.88
CA SER A 209 12.48 6.03 14.03
C SER A 209 13.99 6.32 14.02
N THR A 210 14.54 6.59 15.19
CA THR A 210 15.97 6.74 15.43
C THR A 210 16.62 5.49 16.02
N ASN A 211 15.85 4.44 16.24
CA ASN A 211 16.36 3.15 16.68
C ASN A 211 17.28 2.56 15.58
N PRO A 212 18.58 2.34 15.88
CA PRO A 212 19.53 1.84 14.88
C PRO A 212 19.45 0.32 14.65
N ASP A 213 18.72 -0.41 15.48
CA ASP A 213 18.59 -1.85 15.37
C ASP A 213 17.47 -2.23 14.39
N PRO A 214 17.81 -2.78 13.21
CA PRO A 214 16.80 -3.14 12.21
C PRO A 214 15.82 -4.23 12.68
N ALA A 215 16.21 -5.05 13.65
CA ALA A 215 15.36 -6.12 14.16
C ALA A 215 14.17 -5.60 14.97
N THR A 216 14.35 -4.43 15.63
CA THR A 216 13.37 -3.89 16.57
C THR A 216 12.89 -2.48 16.26
N ALA A 217 13.36 -1.86 15.18
CA ALA A 217 13.08 -0.46 14.86
C ALA A 217 11.60 -0.21 14.49
N SER A 218 10.97 -1.11 13.73
CA SER A 218 9.52 -1.04 13.46
C SER A 218 8.77 -1.89 14.48
N ARG A 219 8.04 -1.24 15.37
CA ARG A 219 7.33 -1.88 16.49
C ARG A 219 5.92 -1.29 16.69
N PRO A 220 5.01 -1.46 15.70
CA PRO A 220 3.66 -0.94 15.83
C PRO A 220 2.98 -1.42 17.12
N PHE A 221 2.28 -0.50 17.81
CA PHE A 221 1.56 -0.73 19.07
C PHE A 221 2.41 -1.05 20.30
N ASP A 222 3.74 -1.10 20.19
CA ASP A 222 4.65 -1.22 21.33
C ASP A 222 4.78 0.12 22.08
N ALA A 223 4.93 0.07 23.40
CA ALA A 223 5.07 1.27 24.23
C ALA A 223 6.33 2.11 23.90
N ASN A 224 7.37 1.49 23.34
CA ASN A 224 8.65 2.15 23.02
C ASN A 224 8.76 2.54 21.53
N ARG A 225 7.65 2.55 20.77
CA ARG A 225 7.65 3.01 19.39
C ARG A 225 8.01 4.49 19.30
N ASP A 226 8.85 4.87 18.35
CA ASP A 226 9.40 6.23 18.24
C ASP A 226 9.31 6.86 16.83
N GLY A 227 8.75 6.14 15.85
CA GLY A 227 8.64 6.60 14.47
C GLY A 227 8.51 5.45 13.49
N PHE A 228 8.20 5.75 12.23
CA PHE A 228 8.13 4.73 11.19
C PHE A 228 9.49 4.45 10.54
N ILE A 229 9.62 3.30 9.90
CA ILE A 229 10.76 2.97 9.05
C ILE A 229 10.37 3.21 7.60
N ILE A 230 11.10 4.07 6.90
CA ILE A 230 10.88 4.36 5.48
C ILE A 230 11.14 3.11 4.63
N GLY A 231 10.20 2.79 3.73
CA GLY A 231 10.30 1.65 2.82
C GLY A 231 9.94 2.04 1.38
N GLU A 232 10.20 1.12 0.46
CA GLU A 232 9.94 1.28 -0.98
C GLU A 232 9.33 0.01 -1.58
N GLY A 233 8.66 0.14 -2.72
CA GLY A 233 8.08 -0.98 -3.45
C GLY A 233 6.82 -0.63 -4.22
N ALA A 234 6.06 -1.66 -4.61
CA ALA A 234 4.76 -1.54 -5.25
C ALA A 234 3.86 -2.70 -4.87
N GLY A 235 2.57 -2.41 -4.72
CA GLY A 235 1.51 -3.41 -4.59
C GLY A 235 0.39 -3.10 -5.56
N ILE A 236 0.12 -4.03 -6.48
CA ILE A 236 -0.86 -3.87 -7.56
C ILE A 236 -1.83 -5.04 -7.50
N VAL A 237 -3.11 -4.73 -7.63
CA VAL A 237 -4.20 -5.70 -7.75
C VAL A 237 -4.94 -5.50 -9.08
N VAL A 238 -5.48 -6.58 -9.62
CA VAL A 238 -6.46 -6.55 -10.71
C VAL A 238 -7.84 -6.64 -10.08
N LEU A 239 -8.62 -5.57 -10.24
CA LEU A 239 -10.04 -5.55 -9.92
C LEU A 239 -10.85 -5.85 -11.18
N GLU A 240 -11.91 -6.63 -11.03
CA GLU A 240 -12.70 -7.09 -12.16
C GLU A 240 -14.19 -7.11 -11.82
N ASP A 241 -15.04 -6.75 -12.77
CA ASP A 241 -16.47 -6.99 -12.68
C ASP A 241 -16.71 -8.50 -12.50
N LEU A 242 -17.56 -8.88 -11.54
CA LEU A 242 -17.78 -10.28 -11.20
C LEU A 242 -18.27 -11.12 -12.39
N GLU A 243 -19.20 -10.60 -13.18
CA GLU A 243 -19.75 -11.33 -14.33
C GLU A 243 -18.66 -11.54 -15.40
N HIS A 244 -17.79 -10.53 -15.60
CA HIS A 244 -16.65 -10.65 -16.49
C HIS A 244 -15.65 -11.72 -15.98
N ALA A 245 -15.31 -11.70 -14.69
CA ALA A 245 -14.42 -12.67 -14.07
C ALA A 245 -14.94 -14.11 -14.18
N LEU A 246 -16.24 -14.31 -13.88
CA LEU A 246 -16.89 -15.62 -13.97
C LEU A 246 -16.95 -16.12 -15.43
N ALA A 247 -17.24 -15.25 -16.39
CA ALA A 247 -17.35 -15.62 -17.80
C ALA A 247 -16.03 -16.17 -18.39
N ARG A 248 -14.87 -15.71 -17.86
CA ARG A 248 -13.56 -16.20 -18.27
C ARG A 248 -12.96 -17.27 -17.34
N GLY A 249 -13.67 -17.64 -16.27
CA GLY A 249 -13.21 -18.64 -15.30
C GLY A 249 -12.04 -18.18 -14.43
N ALA A 250 -11.97 -16.87 -14.12
CA ALA A 250 -10.92 -16.29 -13.30
C ALA A 250 -10.86 -16.89 -11.91
N HIS A 251 -9.65 -17.01 -11.34
CA HIS A 251 -9.47 -17.17 -9.92
C HIS A 251 -9.93 -15.90 -9.19
N ILE A 252 -10.62 -16.04 -8.07
CA ILE A 252 -11.13 -14.91 -7.27
C ILE A 252 -10.60 -15.04 -5.85
N TYR A 253 -9.71 -14.12 -5.46
CA TYR A 253 -9.14 -14.05 -4.11
C TYR A 253 -10.16 -13.62 -3.06
N ALA A 254 -10.86 -12.54 -3.35
CA ALA A 254 -11.88 -11.95 -2.47
C ALA A 254 -12.77 -10.99 -3.27
N GLU A 255 -13.90 -10.59 -2.69
CA GLU A 255 -14.73 -9.51 -3.20
C GLU A 255 -14.40 -8.21 -2.47
N ILE A 256 -14.13 -7.12 -3.21
CA ILE A 256 -14.08 -5.78 -2.64
C ILE A 256 -15.51 -5.23 -2.59
N VAL A 257 -15.99 -4.91 -1.40
CA VAL A 257 -17.40 -4.56 -1.19
C VAL A 257 -17.60 -3.11 -0.76
N GLY A 258 -16.60 -2.51 -0.11
CA GLY A 258 -16.74 -1.17 0.43
C GLY A 258 -15.47 -0.33 0.37
N TYR A 259 -15.68 0.98 0.31
CA TYR A 259 -14.64 1.99 0.32
C TYR A 259 -15.09 3.21 1.09
N GLY A 260 -14.30 3.63 2.08
CA GLY A 260 -14.48 4.86 2.82
C GLY A 260 -13.28 5.78 2.66
N SER A 261 -13.52 7.06 2.42
CA SER A 261 -12.49 8.09 2.33
C SER A 261 -12.96 9.35 3.06
N THR A 262 -12.11 9.89 3.94
CA THR A 262 -12.41 11.07 4.77
C THR A 262 -11.19 11.96 4.91
N GLY A 263 -11.42 13.18 5.38
CA GLY A 263 -10.37 14.12 5.76
C GLY A 263 -10.52 14.55 7.23
N ASP A 264 -9.40 14.69 7.94
CA ASP A 264 -9.37 15.12 9.35
C ASP A 264 -9.67 16.62 9.50
N ALA A 265 -9.28 17.44 8.53
CA ALA A 265 -9.34 18.91 8.62
C ALA A 265 -8.71 19.45 9.92
N HIS A 266 -7.61 18.85 10.38
CA HIS A 266 -7.01 19.15 11.68
C HIS A 266 -5.58 19.71 11.56
N HIS A 267 -4.62 18.92 11.06
CA HIS A 267 -3.20 19.27 11.00
C HIS A 267 -2.52 18.65 9.78
N ILE A 268 -1.41 19.24 9.31
CA ILE A 268 -0.72 18.78 8.10
C ILE A 268 -0.04 17.41 8.24
N THR A 269 0.37 17.02 9.45
CA THR A 269 1.08 15.74 9.71
C THR A 269 0.51 14.93 10.86
N ALA A 270 -0.10 15.57 11.86
CA ALA A 270 -0.67 14.86 13.01
C ALA A 270 -2.11 14.42 12.73
N PRO A 271 -2.49 13.19 13.09
CA PRO A 271 -3.87 12.74 12.99
C PRO A 271 -4.77 13.51 13.97
N ALA A 272 -6.06 13.61 13.66
CA ALA A 272 -7.04 14.19 14.57
C ALA A 272 -7.09 13.40 15.90
N PRO A 273 -7.18 14.08 17.05
CA PRO A 273 -7.27 13.42 18.35
C PRO A 273 -8.39 12.37 18.39
N GLY A 274 -8.09 11.19 18.93
CA GLY A 274 -9.04 10.08 19.00
C GLY A 274 -9.23 9.30 17.69
N GLY A 275 -8.57 9.70 16.59
CA GLY A 275 -8.67 9.01 15.30
C GLY A 275 -10.04 9.14 14.61
N GLU A 276 -10.75 10.24 14.87
CA GLU A 276 -12.14 10.47 14.41
C GLU A 276 -12.29 10.32 12.89
N GLY A 277 -11.34 10.84 12.09
CA GLY A 277 -11.36 10.71 10.64
C GLY A 277 -11.22 9.25 10.18
N GLY A 278 -10.33 8.48 10.81
CA GLY A 278 -10.17 7.05 10.55
C GLY A 278 -11.43 6.25 10.94
N ALA A 279 -12.06 6.59 12.07
CA ALA A 279 -13.32 5.97 12.49
C ALA A 279 -14.43 6.21 11.45
N ARG A 280 -14.56 7.42 10.92
CA ARG A 280 -15.51 7.73 9.84
C ARG A 280 -15.20 6.96 8.55
N ALA A 281 -13.94 6.83 8.18
CA ALA A 281 -13.54 6.08 6.99
C ALA A 281 -13.94 4.60 7.12
N MET A 282 -13.69 3.98 8.27
CA MET A 282 -14.11 2.59 8.55
C MET A 282 -15.64 2.45 8.51
N LYS A 283 -16.40 3.34 9.18
CA LYS A 283 -17.87 3.33 9.15
C LYS A 283 -18.42 3.39 7.72
N ILE A 284 -17.90 4.32 6.91
CA ILE A 284 -18.32 4.49 5.51
C ILE A 284 -18.00 3.23 4.68
N ALA A 285 -16.82 2.61 4.86
CA ALA A 285 -16.46 1.40 4.13
C ALA A 285 -17.38 0.21 4.49
N ILE A 286 -17.71 0.05 5.78
CA ILE A 286 -18.64 -0.97 6.28
C ILE A 286 -20.04 -0.75 5.69
N GLU A 287 -20.55 0.48 5.76
CA GLU A 287 -21.87 0.84 5.22
C GLU A 287 -21.95 0.67 3.69
N ASP A 288 -20.91 1.10 2.95
CA ASP A 288 -20.84 0.96 1.48
C ASP A 288 -20.83 -0.52 1.06
N GLY A 289 -20.21 -1.37 1.89
CA GLY A 289 -20.19 -2.83 1.72
C GLY A 289 -21.48 -3.54 2.13
N GLY A 290 -22.43 -2.84 2.75
CA GLY A 290 -23.63 -3.45 3.33
C GLY A 290 -23.33 -4.42 4.47
N LEU A 291 -22.20 -4.21 5.14
CA LEU A 291 -21.73 -5.01 6.28
C LEU A 291 -22.16 -4.35 7.60
N LYS A 292 -21.99 -5.11 8.67
CA LYS A 292 -22.09 -4.62 10.05
C LYS A 292 -20.72 -4.71 10.71
N PRO A 293 -20.45 -3.93 11.77
CA PRO A 293 -19.20 -4.07 12.52
C PRO A 293 -18.89 -5.51 12.94
N GLU A 294 -19.92 -6.27 13.36
CA GLU A 294 -19.77 -7.65 13.84
C GLU A 294 -19.44 -8.66 12.73
N ASP A 295 -19.54 -8.26 11.47
CA ASP A 295 -19.15 -9.09 10.33
C ASP A 295 -17.63 -9.06 10.08
N ILE A 296 -16.92 -8.08 10.65
CA ILE A 296 -15.49 -7.90 10.43
C ILE A 296 -14.70 -8.78 11.41
N ASP A 297 -13.86 -9.65 10.88
CA ASP A 297 -13.04 -10.59 11.66
C ASP A 297 -11.58 -10.11 11.78
N TYR A 298 -11.12 -9.23 10.86
CA TYR A 298 -9.73 -8.79 10.77
C TYR A 298 -9.59 -7.35 10.25
N ILE A 299 -8.60 -6.62 10.79
CA ILE A 299 -8.17 -5.31 10.29
C ILE A 299 -6.67 -5.36 10.01
N ASN A 300 -6.26 -5.13 8.75
CA ASN A 300 -4.91 -4.73 8.43
C ASN A 300 -4.79 -3.23 8.73
N ALA A 301 -4.15 -2.93 9.84
CA ALA A 301 -4.08 -1.58 10.38
C ALA A 301 -3.07 -0.72 9.63
N HIS A 302 -3.26 0.59 9.66
CA HIS A 302 -2.22 1.53 9.25
C HIS A 302 -0.96 1.34 10.10
N GLY A 303 -1.06 1.32 11.42
CA GLY A 303 -0.05 0.85 12.36
C GLY A 303 1.39 1.20 12.01
N THR A 304 1.75 2.49 12.05
CA THR A 304 3.04 2.98 11.52
C THR A 304 4.21 2.89 12.50
N SER A 305 3.99 2.44 13.74
CA SER A 305 5.00 2.51 14.80
C SER A 305 5.30 3.95 15.26
N THR A 306 4.35 4.87 15.05
CA THR A 306 4.45 6.24 15.57
C THR A 306 3.61 6.41 16.83
N PRO A 307 4.02 7.26 17.78
CA PRO A 307 3.34 7.40 19.07
C PRO A 307 1.85 7.73 18.94
N TYR A 308 1.49 8.67 18.06
CA TYR A 308 0.11 9.15 17.94
C TYR A 308 -0.75 8.26 17.04
N ASN A 309 -0.23 7.80 15.89
CA ASN A 309 -1.03 7.02 14.95
C ASN A 309 -1.58 5.76 15.59
N ASP A 310 -0.73 4.95 16.19
CA ASP A 310 -1.11 3.63 16.69
C ASP A 310 -2.12 3.71 17.84
N LYS A 311 -1.93 4.69 18.72
CA LYS A 311 -2.89 5.02 19.78
C LYS A 311 -4.23 5.47 19.22
N TYR A 312 -4.24 6.42 18.27
CA TYR A 312 -5.49 6.99 17.75
C TYR A 312 -6.21 6.01 16.82
N GLU A 313 -5.50 5.17 16.10
CA GLU A 313 -6.11 4.08 15.33
C GLU A 313 -6.77 3.05 16.25
N THR A 314 -6.12 2.70 17.37
CA THR A 314 -6.74 1.86 18.42
C THR A 314 -8.04 2.46 18.96
N MET A 315 -8.04 3.76 19.24
CA MET A 315 -9.25 4.48 19.69
C MET A 315 -10.34 4.48 18.61
N ALA A 316 -9.97 4.73 17.35
CA ALA A 316 -10.90 4.69 16.22
C ALA A 316 -11.55 3.31 16.04
N ILE A 317 -10.77 2.24 16.15
CA ILE A 317 -11.29 0.85 16.10
C ILE A 317 -12.28 0.62 17.24
N LYS A 318 -11.95 1.00 18.47
CA LYS A 318 -12.88 0.88 19.60
C LYS A 318 -14.16 1.70 19.43
N GLU A 319 -14.08 2.89 18.85
CA GLU A 319 -15.26 3.72 18.55
C GLU A 319 -16.20 3.05 17.53
N VAL A 320 -15.63 2.41 16.51
CA VAL A 320 -16.43 1.77 15.44
C VAL A 320 -17.04 0.46 15.89
N PHE A 321 -16.29 -0.36 16.63
CA PHE A 321 -16.62 -1.74 16.92
C PHE A 321 -17.14 -1.99 18.35
N GLY A 322 -17.02 -1.02 19.26
CA GLY A 322 -17.45 -1.18 20.66
C GLY A 322 -16.78 -2.39 21.30
N GLU A 323 -17.58 -3.25 21.94
CA GLU A 323 -17.09 -4.49 22.58
C GLU A 323 -16.51 -5.48 21.56
N HIS A 324 -17.02 -5.50 20.32
CA HIS A 324 -16.50 -6.37 19.26
C HIS A 324 -15.04 -6.05 18.88
N ALA A 325 -14.52 -4.87 19.20
CA ALA A 325 -13.13 -4.52 19.00
C ALA A 325 -12.14 -5.49 19.69
N TYR A 326 -12.57 -6.16 20.77
CA TYR A 326 -11.78 -7.13 21.51
C TYR A 326 -11.89 -8.57 20.98
N ASP A 327 -12.83 -8.84 20.07
CA ASP A 327 -13.05 -10.15 19.43
C ASP A 327 -12.42 -10.26 18.05
N LEU A 328 -12.24 -9.12 17.36
CA LEU A 328 -11.59 -9.07 16.06
C LEU A 328 -10.05 -9.02 16.20
N ALA A 329 -9.34 -9.46 15.16
CA ALA A 329 -7.90 -9.38 15.12
C ALA A 329 -7.44 -8.11 14.38
N VAL A 330 -6.37 -7.49 14.86
CA VAL A 330 -5.71 -6.34 14.23
C VAL A 330 -4.26 -6.70 14.00
N SER A 331 -3.68 -6.38 12.85
CA SER A 331 -2.23 -6.47 12.71
C SER A 331 -1.65 -5.38 11.81
N SER A 332 -0.41 -5.01 12.07
CA SER A 332 0.37 -4.13 11.18
C SER A 332 1.51 -4.89 10.53
N THR A 333 1.38 -5.12 9.24
CA THR A 333 2.45 -5.73 8.43
C THR A 333 3.63 -4.79 8.21
N LYS A 334 3.49 -3.49 8.55
CA LYS A 334 4.60 -2.52 8.56
C LYS A 334 5.67 -2.86 9.60
N SER A 335 5.37 -3.70 10.56
CA SER A 335 6.39 -4.29 11.46
C SER A 335 7.48 -5.05 10.69
N MET A 336 7.14 -5.60 9.51
CA MET A 336 8.01 -6.40 8.65
C MET A 336 8.43 -5.67 7.37
N THR A 337 7.50 -4.96 6.73
CA THR A 337 7.75 -4.27 5.45
C THR A 337 8.36 -2.89 5.60
N GLY A 338 8.32 -2.27 6.80
CA GLY A 338 8.42 -0.84 6.93
C GLY A 338 7.20 -0.13 6.33
N HIS A 339 7.25 1.19 6.27
CA HIS A 339 6.18 2.00 5.70
C HIS A 339 6.51 2.41 4.26
N LEU A 340 5.81 1.82 3.28
CA LEU A 340 6.04 2.06 1.85
C LEU A 340 5.28 3.30 1.31
N LEU A 341 4.85 4.21 2.19
CA LEU A 341 4.16 5.46 1.84
C LEU A 341 3.00 5.22 0.85
N GLY A 342 3.09 5.77 -0.37
CA GLY A 342 2.05 5.61 -1.38
C GLY A 342 1.83 4.17 -1.86
N ALA A 343 2.82 3.29 -1.72
CA ALA A 343 2.68 1.87 -2.04
C ALA A 343 2.04 1.05 -0.92
N ALA A 344 2.01 1.57 0.32
CA ALA A 344 1.60 0.81 1.51
C ALA A 344 0.21 0.19 1.34
N GLY A 345 -0.80 0.99 0.99
CA GLY A 345 -2.17 0.50 0.83
C GLY A 345 -2.34 -0.56 -0.26
N GLY A 346 -1.49 -0.53 -1.31
CA GLY A 346 -1.47 -1.55 -2.36
C GLY A 346 -1.02 -2.91 -1.85
N ILE A 347 0.12 -2.96 -1.14
CA ILE A 347 0.62 -4.24 -0.59
C ILE A 347 -0.25 -4.75 0.57
N GLU A 348 -0.81 -3.86 1.38
CA GLU A 348 -1.69 -4.20 2.49
C GLU A 348 -3.04 -4.76 2.01
N ALA A 349 -3.57 -4.26 0.90
CA ALA A 349 -4.72 -4.86 0.23
C ALA A 349 -4.40 -6.30 -0.23
N ILE A 350 -3.22 -6.55 -0.82
CA ILE A 350 -2.78 -7.90 -1.19
C ILE A 350 -2.72 -8.80 0.04
N PHE A 351 -2.11 -8.37 1.14
CA PHE A 351 -2.04 -9.18 2.36
C PHE A 351 -3.42 -9.44 2.97
N THR A 352 -4.33 -8.48 2.86
CA THR A 352 -5.71 -8.63 3.35
C THR A 352 -6.47 -9.69 2.56
N VAL A 353 -6.39 -9.68 1.22
CA VAL A 353 -7.10 -10.68 0.41
C VAL A 353 -6.49 -12.07 0.55
N LEU A 354 -5.16 -12.18 0.68
CA LEU A 354 -4.49 -13.46 0.96
C LEU A 354 -4.82 -13.99 2.36
N ALA A 355 -4.96 -13.11 3.35
CA ALA A 355 -5.40 -13.51 4.69
C ALA A 355 -6.81 -14.09 4.67
N ILE A 356 -7.72 -13.49 3.89
CA ILE A 356 -9.09 -14.01 3.69
C ILE A 356 -9.06 -15.38 2.99
N GLU A 357 -8.29 -15.50 1.91
CA GLU A 357 -8.23 -16.72 1.11
C GLU A 357 -7.66 -17.90 1.89
N GLU A 358 -6.50 -17.71 2.54
CA GLU A 358 -5.83 -18.77 3.28
C GLU A 358 -6.37 -18.99 4.70
N GLY A 359 -7.18 -18.07 5.24
CA GLY A 359 -7.61 -18.11 6.63
C GLY A 359 -6.44 -17.95 7.62
N ILE A 360 -5.49 -17.07 7.31
CA ILE A 360 -4.28 -16.82 8.12
C ILE A 360 -4.18 -15.35 8.48
N LEU A 361 -4.14 -15.04 9.76
CA LEU A 361 -3.86 -13.70 10.27
C LEU A 361 -2.35 -13.44 10.25
N PRO A 362 -1.84 -12.43 9.51
CA PRO A 362 -0.45 -12.05 9.56
C PRO A 362 -0.08 -11.42 10.91
N PRO A 363 1.15 -11.62 11.41
CA PRO A 363 1.55 -11.10 12.73
C PRO A 363 1.90 -9.61 12.68
N THR A 364 1.82 -8.97 13.86
CA THR A 364 2.60 -7.78 14.20
C THR A 364 3.80 -8.24 15.02
N ILE A 365 5.00 -8.10 14.48
CA ILE A 365 6.23 -8.44 15.22
C ILE A 365 6.71 -7.26 16.06
N ASN A 366 7.61 -7.52 17.02
CA ASN A 366 8.32 -6.53 17.85
C ASN A 366 7.45 -5.82 18.93
N ILE A 367 6.31 -6.38 19.31
CA ILE A 367 5.59 -5.92 20.51
C ILE A 367 6.21 -6.61 21.71
N GLU A 368 7.19 -5.95 22.35
CA GLU A 368 7.91 -6.46 23.52
C GLU A 368 7.34 -5.87 24.82
N THR A 369 6.98 -4.59 24.77
CA THR A 369 6.38 -3.86 25.89
C THR A 369 4.97 -3.44 25.52
N PRO A 370 3.92 -4.12 26.04
CA PRO A 370 2.55 -3.73 25.77
C PRO A 370 2.27 -2.28 26.17
N ASP A 371 1.66 -1.52 25.24
CA ASP A 371 1.17 -0.18 25.52
C ASP A 371 -0.27 -0.28 26.07
N PRO A 372 -0.54 0.22 27.32
CA PRO A 372 -1.88 0.16 27.88
C PRO A 372 -2.93 0.95 27.09
N GLU A 373 -2.51 1.88 26.20
CA GLU A 373 -3.41 2.59 25.31
C GLU A 373 -3.67 1.84 23.98
N CYS A 374 -2.92 0.75 23.75
CA CYS A 374 -3.03 -0.16 22.59
C CYS A 374 -3.29 -1.57 23.11
N ASP A 375 -4.52 -1.88 23.52
CA ASP A 375 -4.90 -3.09 24.29
C ASP A 375 -5.80 -4.08 23.49
N LEU A 376 -5.75 -4.01 22.15
CA LEU A 376 -6.46 -4.95 21.27
C LEU A 376 -5.61 -6.20 20.97
N ASP A 377 -6.18 -7.15 20.23
CA ASP A 377 -5.46 -8.32 19.74
C ASP A 377 -4.65 -7.99 18.48
N TYR A 378 -3.37 -7.66 18.66
CA TYR A 378 -2.48 -7.29 17.55
C TYR A 378 -1.75 -8.46 16.87
N VAL A 379 -2.18 -9.71 17.11
CA VAL A 379 -1.56 -10.92 16.56
C VAL A 379 -0.05 -10.97 16.86
N SER A 380 0.35 -10.63 18.08
CA SER A 380 1.76 -10.42 18.46
C SER A 380 2.56 -11.71 18.67
N THR A 381 1.89 -12.88 18.75
CA THR A 381 2.53 -14.17 19.04
C THR A 381 2.91 -14.99 17.80
N GLY A 382 2.85 -14.40 16.62
CA GLY A 382 3.08 -15.05 15.33
C GLY A 382 1.79 -15.21 14.52
N ALA A 383 1.93 -15.57 13.25
CA ALA A 383 0.78 -15.82 12.38
C ALA A 383 -0.09 -16.96 12.96
N ARG A 384 -1.41 -16.82 12.83
CA ARG A 384 -2.35 -17.84 13.32
C ARG A 384 -3.53 -18.06 12.37
N GLY A 385 -4.04 -19.27 12.34
CA GLY A 385 -5.23 -19.61 11.58
C GLY A 385 -6.49 -19.00 12.19
N LYS A 386 -7.33 -18.38 11.37
CA LYS A 386 -8.67 -17.90 11.69
C LYS A 386 -9.49 -17.82 10.41
N GLU A 387 -10.71 -18.31 10.40
CA GLU A 387 -11.61 -18.04 9.30
C GLU A 387 -11.92 -16.54 9.27
N ILE A 388 -11.74 -15.90 8.12
CA ILE A 388 -11.95 -14.46 7.91
C ILE A 388 -13.06 -14.31 6.87
N ARG A 389 -14.24 -13.91 7.31
CA ARG A 389 -15.40 -13.68 6.42
C ARG A 389 -15.33 -12.32 5.77
N ALA A 390 -14.95 -11.30 6.55
CA ALA A 390 -14.71 -9.97 6.06
C ALA A 390 -13.54 -9.29 6.82
N ALA A 391 -12.84 -8.41 6.12
CA ALA A 391 -11.69 -7.69 6.65
C ALA A 391 -11.64 -6.25 6.15
N LEU A 392 -11.01 -5.38 6.92
CA LEU A 392 -10.69 -4.00 6.53
C LEU A 392 -9.18 -3.84 6.30
N SER A 393 -8.82 -2.93 5.40
CA SER A 393 -7.47 -2.41 5.23
C SER A 393 -7.49 -0.89 5.38
N ASN A 394 -6.77 -0.36 6.39
CA ASN A 394 -6.76 1.04 6.75
C ASN A 394 -5.49 1.75 6.29
N SER A 395 -5.63 2.99 5.83
CA SER A 395 -4.52 3.90 5.60
C SER A 395 -4.85 5.29 6.10
N LEU A 396 -3.93 5.87 6.89
CA LEU A 396 -4.04 7.21 7.48
C LEU A 396 -2.82 8.02 7.02
N GLY A 397 -3.04 9.08 6.24
CA GLY A 397 -1.97 9.83 5.58
C GLY A 397 -1.78 11.25 6.09
N PHE A 398 -0.58 11.79 5.92
CA PHE A 398 -0.32 13.21 6.09
C PHE A 398 -1.32 14.04 5.27
N GLY A 399 -1.70 15.22 5.78
CA GLY A 399 -2.82 16.00 5.24
C GLY A 399 -4.18 15.60 5.82
N GLY A 400 -4.21 14.60 6.72
CA GLY A 400 -5.43 14.04 7.30
C GLY A 400 -6.23 13.19 6.32
N HIS A 401 -5.56 12.57 5.35
CA HIS A 401 -6.19 11.63 4.41
C HIS A 401 -6.41 10.27 5.07
N ASN A 402 -7.65 9.86 5.22
CA ASN A 402 -8.00 8.56 5.76
C ASN A 402 -8.75 7.75 4.70
N ALA A 403 -8.35 6.50 4.51
CA ALA A 403 -8.98 5.59 3.56
C ALA A 403 -9.09 4.18 4.15
N THR A 404 -10.22 3.53 3.91
CA THR A 404 -10.47 2.15 4.31
C THR A 404 -11.10 1.38 3.16
N LEU A 405 -10.57 0.19 2.86
CA LEU A 405 -11.17 -0.79 1.97
C LEU A 405 -11.82 -1.90 2.80
N ALA A 406 -12.98 -2.37 2.38
CA ALA A 406 -13.65 -3.54 2.94
C ALA A 406 -13.66 -4.67 1.92
N PHE A 407 -13.11 -5.80 2.32
CA PHE A 407 -13.09 -7.04 1.55
C PHE A 407 -13.91 -8.13 2.28
N LYS A 408 -14.49 -9.02 1.49
CA LYS A 408 -15.11 -10.23 2.05
C LYS A 408 -14.70 -11.47 1.26
N LYS A 409 -14.80 -12.63 1.92
CA LYS A 409 -14.63 -13.92 1.29
C LYS A 409 -15.61 -14.05 0.13
N PHE A 410 -15.11 -14.49 -1.01
CA PHE A 410 -15.97 -14.75 -2.16
C PHE A 410 -16.73 -16.07 -1.93
N GLU A 411 -18.03 -16.01 -2.08
CA GLU A 411 -18.94 -17.17 -2.08
C GLU A 411 -19.66 -17.19 -3.43
N GLN A 412 -19.61 -18.35 -4.08
CA GLN A 412 -20.25 -18.57 -5.39
C GLN A 412 -21.78 -18.52 -5.30
#